data_7edf8544046e7e93ee89c6594b25273c
#
_entry.id   7edf8544046e7e93ee89c6594b25273c
#
_cell.length_a   1.000
_cell.length_b   1.000
_cell.length_c   1.000
_cell.angle_alpha   90.00
_cell.angle_beta   90.00
_cell.angle_gamma   90.00
#
_symmetry.space_group_name_H-M   'P 1'
#
loop_
_entity.id
_entity.type
_entity.pdbx_description
1 polymer ?
#
loop_
_entity_poly.entity_id
_entity_poly.type
_entity_poly.pdbx_seq_one_letter_code
_entity_poly.pdbx_strand_id
1 'polypeptide(L)'
;AAVAVPMPADLEKVKKNIFIHHVYFWLKKPGNEADRAKLIEGLEGLSAVPTIKMCHIGTPAETDRGVIDRSYAISWLCFFKNKEEEEIYQKHPIHLNFVEKYAYLWEKVIVYDSEGPKR
;
A
#
# COMPACT_ATOMS: atom_id res chain seq x y z
N ALA A 1 -25.53 31.78 18.30
CA ALA A 1 -25.53 31.72 16.84
C ALA A 1 -25.03 30.38 16.34
N ALA A 2 -25.71 29.83 15.35
CA ALA A 2 -25.30 28.57 14.76
C ALA A 2 -23.99 28.76 14.02
N VAL A 3 -23.07 27.83 14.22
CA VAL A 3 -21.82 27.82 13.50
C VAL A 3 -22.05 27.08 12.17
N ALA A 4 -21.77 27.74 11.08
CA ALA A 4 -21.84 27.09 9.77
C ALA A 4 -20.73 26.03 9.67
N VAL A 5 -21.11 24.80 9.39
CA VAL A 5 -20.16 23.72 9.21
C VAL A 5 -19.75 23.69 7.74
N PRO A 6 -18.45 23.79 7.44
CA PRO A 6 -17.99 23.81 6.04
C PRO A 6 -18.00 22.43 5.44
N MET A 7 -19.17 21.84 5.28
CA MET A 7 -19.32 20.43 4.90
C MET A 7 -18.75 20.07 3.52
N PRO A 8 -18.97 20.85 2.44
CA PRO A 8 -18.51 20.38 1.14
C PRO A 8 -17.02 20.18 1.04
N ALA A 9 -16.21 21.10 1.56
CA ALA A 9 -14.76 21.00 1.51
C ALA A 9 -14.24 19.81 2.31
N ASP A 10 -14.81 19.56 3.50
CA ASP A 10 -14.40 18.44 4.33
C ASP A 10 -14.76 17.10 3.69
N LEU A 11 -15.92 17.03 3.03
CA LEU A 11 -16.37 15.81 2.37
C LEU A 11 -15.51 15.46 1.16
N GLU A 12 -14.87 16.45 0.53
CA GLU A 12 -13.96 16.19 -0.59
C GLU A 12 -12.73 15.40 -0.19
N LYS A 13 -12.38 15.40 1.09
CA LYS A 13 -11.27 14.59 1.59
C LYS A 13 -11.58 13.11 1.54
N VAL A 14 -12.83 12.73 1.56
CA VAL A 14 -13.25 11.33 1.50
C VAL A 14 -13.29 10.89 0.04
N LYS A 15 -12.30 10.10 -0.37
CA LYS A 15 -12.22 9.59 -1.73
C LYS A 15 -13.09 8.34 -1.84
N LYS A 16 -14.14 8.42 -2.65
CA LYS A 16 -15.17 7.36 -2.75
C LYS A 16 -14.97 6.42 -3.92
N ASN A 17 -14.44 6.93 -5.02
CA ASN A 17 -14.37 6.19 -6.29
C ASN A 17 -12.95 5.76 -6.61
N ILE A 18 -12.31 5.12 -5.64
CA ILE A 18 -10.97 4.59 -5.80
C ILE A 18 -10.88 3.19 -5.21
N PHE A 19 -9.88 2.46 -5.65
CA PHE A 19 -9.53 1.14 -5.11
C PHE A 19 -8.22 1.29 -4.34
N ILE A 20 -8.18 0.79 -3.11
CA ILE A 20 -7.00 0.79 -2.27
C ILE A 20 -6.44 -0.62 -2.18
N HIS A 21 -5.18 -0.77 -2.51
CA HIS A 21 -4.44 -2.01 -2.41
C HIS A 21 -3.34 -1.79 -1.38
N HIS A 22 -3.48 -2.38 -0.19
CA HIS A 22 -2.54 -2.16 0.90
C HIS A 22 -1.87 -3.48 1.28
N VAL A 23 -0.55 -3.53 1.13
CA VAL A 23 0.26 -4.73 1.32
C VAL A 23 1.19 -4.54 2.50
N TYR A 24 1.30 -5.56 3.34
CA TYR A 24 2.25 -5.59 4.45
C TYR A 24 3.18 -6.78 4.26
N PHE A 25 4.48 -6.52 4.41
CA PHE A 25 5.53 -7.55 4.25
C PHE A 25 6.22 -7.83 5.56
N TRP A 26 6.47 -9.11 5.84
CA TRP A 26 7.33 -9.57 6.92
C TRP A 26 8.57 -10.20 6.30
N LEU A 27 9.76 -9.76 6.69
CA LEU A 27 11.01 -10.27 6.14
C LEU A 27 11.34 -11.63 6.74
N LYS A 28 12.02 -12.48 5.95
CA LYS A 28 12.56 -13.75 6.46
C LYS A 28 13.58 -13.53 7.56
N LYS A 29 14.32 -12.42 7.47
CA LYS A 29 15.31 -12.01 8.47
C LYS A 29 14.83 -10.72 9.11
N PRO A 30 13.99 -10.81 10.16
CA PRO A 30 13.47 -9.61 10.81
C PRO A 30 14.59 -8.71 11.29
N GLY A 31 14.46 -7.40 11.08
CA GLY A 31 15.46 -6.43 11.50
C GLY A 31 16.67 -6.30 10.59
N ASN A 32 16.75 -7.08 9.52
CA ASN A 32 17.88 -6.97 8.58
C ASN A 32 17.71 -5.71 7.71
N GLU A 33 18.52 -4.71 7.98
CA GLU A 33 18.44 -3.41 7.30
C GLU A 33 18.76 -3.50 5.80
N ALA A 34 19.71 -4.36 5.42
CA ALA A 34 20.06 -4.54 4.01
C ALA A 34 18.90 -5.14 3.22
N ASP A 35 18.22 -6.13 3.79
CA ASP A 35 17.08 -6.76 3.13
C ASP A 35 15.90 -5.79 3.05
N ARG A 36 15.68 -4.99 4.09
CA ARG A 36 14.64 -3.96 4.07
C ARG A 36 14.91 -2.95 2.95
N ALA A 37 16.13 -2.45 2.87
CA ALA A 37 16.52 -1.49 1.84
C ALA A 37 16.34 -2.07 0.44
N LYS A 38 16.65 -3.35 0.27
CA LYS A 38 16.51 -4.02 -1.01
C LYS A 38 15.04 -4.14 -1.44
N LEU A 39 14.17 -4.49 -0.49
CA LEU A 39 12.74 -4.57 -0.79
C LEU A 39 12.17 -3.18 -1.13
N ILE A 40 12.59 -2.15 -0.43
CA ILE A 40 12.19 -0.77 -0.74
C ILE A 40 12.60 -0.41 -2.16
N GLU A 41 13.83 -0.73 -2.56
CA GLU A 41 14.31 -0.53 -3.93
C GLU A 41 13.40 -1.22 -4.94
N GLY A 42 13.02 -2.46 -4.66
CA GLY A 42 12.10 -3.21 -5.51
C GLY A 42 10.74 -2.54 -5.64
N LEU A 43 10.20 -2.05 -4.54
CA LEU A 43 8.90 -1.36 -4.53
C LEU A 43 8.98 -0.02 -5.27
N GLU A 44 10.08 0.69 -5.16
CA GLU A 44 10.30 1.91 -5.93
C GLU A 44 10.22 1.62 -7.43
N GLY A 45 10.85 0.52 -7.88
CA GLY A 45 10.74 0.08 -9.26
C GLY A 45 9.33 -0.33 -9.66
N LEU A 46 8.62 -0.98 -8.74
CA LEU A 46 7.23 -1.40 -8.97
C LEU A 46 6.30 -0.22 -9.18
N SER A 47 6.62 0.93 -8.62
CA SER A 47 5.82 2.14 -8.77
C SER A 47 5.69 2.61 -10.21
N ALA A 48 6.50 2.08 -11.12
CA ALA A 48 6.45 2.44 -12.55
C ALA A 48 5.26 1.85 -13.29
N VAL A 49 4.48 0.95 -12.67
CA VAL A 49 3.29 0.40 -13.33
C VAL A 49 2.30 1.53 -13.61
N PRO A 50 1.89 1.73 -14.88
CA PRO A 50 1.10 2.92 -15.26
C PRO A 50 -0.26 3.06 -14.60
N THR A 51 -0.89 1.96 -14.17
CA THR A 51 -2.22 2.04 -13.57
C THR A 51 -2.21 2.51 -12.12
N ILE A 52 -1.04 2.58 -11.49
CA ILE A 52 -0.94 3.11 -10.13
C ILE A 52 -1.18 4.63 -10.17
N LYS A 53 -2.16 5.11 -9.42
CA LYS A 53 -2.46 6.54 -9.32
C LYS A 53 -1.55 7.23 -8.31
N MET A 54 -1.31 6.57 -7.19
CA MET A 54 -0.44 7.07 -6.13
C MET A 54 -0.01 5.87 -5.30
N CYS A 55 1.18 5.92 -4.76
CA CYS A 55 1.67 4.86 -3.88
C CYS A 55 2.49 5.44 -2.73
N HIS A 56 2.63 4.64 -1.69
CA HIS A 56 3.40 5.00 -0.50
C HIS A 56 4.13 3.77 0.00
N ILE A 57 5.40 3.94 0.30
CA ILE A 57 6.21 2.91 0.94
C ILE A 57 6.44 3.36 2.38
N GLY A 58 6.05 2.52 3.34
CA GLY A 58 6.18 2.85 4.75
C GLY A 58 6.91 1.80 5.54
N THR A 59 7.45 2.22 6.68
CA THR A 59 7.95 1.33 7.72
C THR A 59 7.15 1.62 8.98
N PRO A 60 7.13 0.70 9.97
CA PRO A 60 6.33 0.92 11.17
C PRO A 60 6.66 2.26 11.82
N ALA A 61 5.64 3.08 12.06
CA ALA A 61 5.81 4.34 12.75
C ALA A 61 6.08 4.09 14.24
N GLU A 62 6.73 5.05 14.89
CA GLU A 62 7.00 4.96 16.32
C GLU A 62 5.77 5.39 17.13
N THR A 63 4.70 4.63 16.97
CA THR A 63 3.44 4.84 17.69
C THR A 63 3.13 3.58 18.49
N ASP A 64 2.55 3.76 19.68
CA ASP A 64 2.29 2.65 20.58
C ASP A 64 1.00 2.87 21.34
N ARG A 65 0.01 2.05 21.04
CA ARG A 65 -1.22 1.91 21.80
C ARG A 65 -1.81 0.55 21.45
N GLY A 66 -2.73 0.06 22.26
CA GLY A 66 -3.18 -1.33 22.21
C GLY A 66 -3.61 -1.90 20.87
N VAL A 67 -4.07 -1.04 19.94
CA VAL A 67 -4.57 -1.48 18.63
C VAL A 67 -3.51 -1.40 17.54
N ILE A 68 -2.31 -0.91 17.85
CA ILE A 68 -1.25 -0.74 16.84
C ILE A 68 -0.42 -2.01 16.72
N ASP A 69 -0.36 -2.53 15.50
CA ASP A 69 0.50 -3.66 15.17
C ASP A 69 1.71 -3.14 14.38
N ARG A 70 2.89 -3.27 14.97
CA ARG A 70 4.16 -2.85 14.39
C ARG A 70 5.02 -4.03 13.97
N SER A 71 4.42 -5.20 13.81
CA SER A 71 5.18 -6.42 13.53
C SER A 71 5.69 -6.53 12.10
N TYR A 72 5.09 -5.81 11.17
CA TYR A 72 5.51 -5.84 9.77
C TYR A 72 6.82 -5.07 9.54
N ALA A 73 7.48 -5.35 8.43
CA ALA A 73 8.73 -4.66 8.07
C ALA A 73 8.48 -3.47 7.14
N ILE A 74 7.61 -3.64 6.15
CA ILE A 74 7.35 -2.64 5.13
C ILE A 74 5.88 -2.69 4.76
N SER A 75 5.28 -1.52 4.52
CA SER A 75 3.95 -1.40 3.94
C SER A 75 4.03 -0.81 2.53
N TRP A 76 3.16 -1.29 1.66
CA TRP A 76 3.04 -0.83 0.29
C TRP A 76 1.58 -0.47 0.04
N LEU A 77 1.31 0.81 -0.10
CA LEU A 77 -0.05 1.33 -0.30
C LEU A 77 -0.16 1.86 -1.71
N CYS A 78 -1.14 1.35 -2.46
CA CYS A 78 -1.40 1.81 -3.82
C CYS A 78 -2.84 2.25 -3.99
N PHE A 79 -3.03 3.33 -4.72
CA PHE A 79 -4.34 3.80 -5.15
C PHE A 79 -4.51 3.49 -6.62
N PHE A 80 -5.65 2.87 -6.95
CA PHE A 80 -6.04 2.60 -8.33
C PHE A 80 -7.39 3.23 -8.62
N LYS A 81 -7.66 3.47 -9.89
CA LYS A 81 -8.94 4.02 -10.31
C LYS A 81 -10.09 3.08 -9.95
N ASN A 82 -9.89 1.77 -10.15
CA ASN A 82 -10.90 0.74 -9.92
C ASN A 82 -10.24 -0.63 -9.84
N LYS A 83 -11.04 -1.65 -9.61
CA LYS A 83 -10.59 -3.03 -9.52
C LYS A 83 -9.89 -3.50 -10.80
N GLU A 84 -10.41 -3.10 -11.96
CA GLU A 84 -9.87 -3.52 -13.25
C GLU A 84 -8.45 -2.99 -13.45
N GLU A 85 -8.19 -1.77 -13.03
CA GLU A 85 -6.85 -1.18 -13.09
C GLU A 85 -5.88 -1.90 -12.14
N GLU A 86 -6.35 -2.35 -10.99
CA GLU A 86 -5.53 -3.14 -10.07
C GLU A 86 -5.24 -4.52 -10.66
N GLU A 87 -6.18 -5.13 -11.36
CA GLU A 87 -5.96 -6.40 -12.03
C GLU A 87 -4.90 -6.29 -13.14
N ILE A 88 -4.89 -5.17 -13.87
CA ILE A 88 -3.85 -4.89 -14.85
C ILE A 88 -2.49 -4.82 -14.17
N TYR A 89 -2.41 -4.17 -13.01
CA TYR A 89 -1.20 -4.09 -12.21
C TYR A 89 -0.69 -5.48 -11.81
N GLN A 90 -1.57 -6.37 -11.35
CA GLN A 90 -1.19 -7.72 -10.93
C GLN A 90 -0.54 -8.52 -12.07
N LYS A 91 -1.00 -8.33 -13.29
CA LYS A 91 -0.54 -9.06 -14.47
C LYS A 91 0.56 -8.33 -15.24
N HIS A 92 0.87 -7.11 -14.84
CA HIS A 92 1.86 -6.30 -15.55
C HIS A 92 3.26 -6.92 -15.43
N PRO A 93 4.06 -6.91 -16.51
CA PRO A 93 5.42 -7.46 -16.48
C PRO A 93 6.29 -6.88 -15.36
N ILE A 94 6.14 -5.60 -15.05
CA ILE A 94 6.88 -4.97 -13.95
C ILE A 94 6.53 -5.63 -12.63
N HIS A 95 5.25 -5.93 -12.38
CA HIS A 95 4.82 -6.61 -11.16
C HIS A 95 5.33 -8.04 -11.11
N LEU A 96 5.19 -8.78 -12.21
CA LEU A 96 5.64 -10.17 -12.27
C LEU A 96 7.15 -10.26 -12.02
N ASN A 97 7.91 -9.34 -12.61
CA ASN A 97 9.35 -9.29 -12.43
C ASN A 97 9.73 -8.91 -10.99
N PHE A 98 8.95 -8.00 -10.38
CA PHE A 98 9.16 -7.65 -8.98
C PHE A 98 9.03 -8.88 -8.07
N VAL A 99 7.97 -9.64 -8.22
CA VAL A 99 7.75 -10.84 -7.42
C VAL A 99 8.88 -11.84 -7.61
N GLU A 100 9.24 -12.11 -8.87
CA GLU A 100 10.32 -13.06 -9.19
C GLU A 100 11.64 -12.65 -8.56
N LYS A 101 11.96 -11.36 -8.61
CA LYS A 101 13.26 -10.87 -8.19
C LYS A 101 13.38 -10.67 -6.67
N TYR A 102 12.29 -10.34 -5.98
CA TYR A 102 12.33 -9.91 -4.58
C TYR A 102 11.59 -10.81 -3.60
N ALA A 103 10.81 -11.79 -4.07
CA ALA A 103 10.02 -12.64 -3.17
C ALA A 103 10.86 -13.39 -2.12
N TYR A 104 12.12 -13.66 -2.44
CA TYR A 104 13.00 -14.37 -1.50
C TYR A 104 13.25 -13.61 -0.21
N LEU A 105 12.95 -12.30 -0.19
CA LEU A 105 13.17 -11.45 0.98
C LEU A 105 12.11 -11.61 2.05
N TRP A 106 10.87 -11.94 1.67
CA TRP A 106 9.76 -11.99 2.63
C TRP A 106 9.32 -13.42 2.92
N GLU A 107 8.87 -13.64 4.16
CA GLU A 107 8.28 -14.91 4.55
C GLU A 107 6.76 -14.87 4.58
N LYS A 108 6.19 -13.65 4.68
CA LYS A 108 4.75 -13.48 4.81
C LYS A 108 4.33 -12.17 4.17
N VAL A 109 3.19 -12.19 3.51
CA VAL A 109 2.54 -11.02 2.92
C VAL A 109 1.08 -11.05 3.31
N ILE A 110 0.55 -9.90 3.72
CA ILE A 110 -0.89 -9.73 3.93
C ILE A 110 -1.34 -8.56 3.07
N VAL A 111 -2.46 -8.76 2.38
CA VAL A 111 -3.04 -7.74 1.50
C VAL A 111 -4.44 -7.38 2.00
N TYR A 112 -4.71 -6.10 2.08
CA TYR A 112 -6.04 -5.57 2.35
C TYR A 112 -6.46 -4.71 1.17
N ASP A 113 -7.46 -5.20 0.44
CA ASP A 113 -8.04 -4.46 -0.68
C ASP A 113 -9.38 -3.89 -0.24
N SER A 114 -9.60 -2.62 -0.57
CA SER A 114 -10.89 -1.98 -0.31
C SER A 114 -11.25 -1.02 -1.43
N GLU A 115 -12.52 -0.78 -1.58
CA GLU A 115 -13.02 0.22 -2.52
C GLU A 115 -14.11 1.03 -1.85
N GLY A 116 -14.48 2.16 -2.44
CA GLY A 116 -15.49 3.03 -1.87
C GLY A 116 -16.77 2.29 -1.52
N PRO A 117 -17.46 2.68 -0.44
CA PRO A 117 -18.66 1.97 0.01
C PRO A 117 -19.72 1.90 -1.06
N LYS A 118 -20.30 0.72 -1.24
CA LYS A 118 -21.45 0.54 -2.11
C LYS A 118 -22.70 0.89 -1.33
N ARG A 119 -23.59 1.62 -1.99
CA ARG A 119 -24.79 2.10 -1.33
C ARG A 119 -26.03 1.58 -2.02
#